data_5afd1b7061e48c70ad9ab0d6293495fb
#
_entry.id   5afd1b7061e48c70ad9ab0d6293495fb
#
_cell.length_a   1.000
_cell.length_b   1.000
_cell.length_c   1.000
_cell.angle_alpha   90.00
_cell.angle_beta   90.00
_cell.angle_gamma   90.00
#
_symmetry.space_group_name_H-M   'P 1'
#
loop_
_entity.id
_entity.type
_entity.pdbx_description
1 polymer ?
#
loop_
_entity_poly.entity_id
_entity_poly.type
_entity_poly.pdbx_seq_one_letter_code
_entity_poly.pdbx_strand_id
1 'polypeptide(L)'
;MTNRHFPNSFELDPISWKILEALQQNARITFAELGRKVGLSTPAVAERVHRLEESGIITGYHAAVDPSRLGMIVRVIVRLTIRGGDLQVSRAVAAIRDLPEVTRCHRVTGDESFVMEANVVSIRHLEALIDRLGGVGATSTSTVLSTPVEQRIFRRKEIELLTDRH
;
A
#
# COMPACT_ATOMS: atom_id res chain seq x y z
N MET A 1 13.29 18.00 14.88
CA MET A 1 12.54 18.42 13.68
C MET A 1 13.45 18.18 12.48
N THR A 2 13.40 17.00 11.90
CA THR A 2 14.23 16.65 10.74
C THR A 2 13.43 17.03 9.51
N ASN A 3 13.80 18.14 8.91
CA ASN A 3 13.29 18.61 7.64
C ASN A 3 13.61 17.53 6.59
N ARG A 4 12.65 16.64 6.27
CA ARG A 4 12.77 15.77 5.11
C ARG A 4 12.62 16.67 3.89
N HIS A 5 13.75 17.20 3.47
CA HIS A 5 13.91 17.69 2.13
C HIS A 5 13.52 16.52 1.21
N PHE A 6 12.39 16.64 0.50
CA PHE A 6 12.08 15.73 -0.59
C PHE A 6 13.20 15.98 -1.62
N PRO A 7 14.16 15.03 -1.79
CA PRO A 7 15.20 15.23 -2.77
C PRO A 7 14.53 15.14 -4.14
N ASN A 8 14.62 16.20 -4.89
CA ASN A 8 14.22 16.33 -6.30
C ASN A 8 12.83 15.76 -6.60
N SER A 9 11.87 16.64 -6.87
CA SER A 9 10.75 16.30 -7.72
C SER A 9 11.34 15.67 -8.99
N PHE A 10 11.34 14.35 -9.08
CA PHE A 10 11.70 13.65 -10.31
C PHE A 10 10.61 14.05 -11.31
N GLU A 11 10.91 15.06 -12.12
CA GLU A 11 9.96 15.59 -13.08
C GLU A 11 9.78 14.54 -14.16
N LEU A 12 8.72 13.72 -14.00
CA LEU A 12 8.36 12.71 -14.98
C LEU A 12 7.95 13.41 -16.27
N ASP A 13 8.67 13.12 -17.36
CA ASP A 13 8.26 13.55 -18.67
C ASP A 13 6.93 12.89 -19.10
N PRO A 14 6.19 13.44 -20.08
CA PRO A 14 4.90 12.93 -20.49
C PRO A 14 4.92 11.47 -20.94
N ILE A 15 6.05 10.99 -21.47
CA ILE A 15 6.20 9.61 -21.93
C ILE A 15 6.37 8.67 -20.73
N SER A 16 7.19 9.04 -19.76
CA SER A 16 7.37 8.28 -18.52
C SER A 16 6.06 8.18 -17.73
N TRP A 17 5.23 9.24 -17.71
CA TRP A 17 3.89 9.17 -17.17
C TRP A 17 3.00 8.15 -17.88
N LYS A 18 2.98 8.12 -19.21
CA LYS A 18 2.21 7.14 -19.99
C LYS A 18 2.68 5.71 -19.71
N ILE A 19 3.99 5.48 -19.57
CA ILE A 19 4.55 4.19 -19.19
C ILE A 19 4.06 3.79 -17.80
N LEU A 20 4.16 4.68 -16.81
CA LEU A 20 3.75 4.44 -15.44
C LEU A 20 2.24 4.13 -15.35
N GLU A 21 1.40 4.89 -16.05
CA GLU A 21 -0.06 4.64 -16.10
C GLU A 21 -0.38 3.28 -16.72
N ALA A 22 0.30 2.89 -17.80
CA ALA A 22 0.09 1.60 -18.45
C ALA A 22 0.52 0.43 -17.56
N LEU A 23 1.66 0.54 -16.86
CA LEU A 23 2.15 -0.48 -15.92
C LEU A 23 1.25 -0.63 -14.70
N GLN A 24 0.67 0.46 -14.19
CA GLN A 24 -0.31 0.40 -13.10
C GLN A 24 -1.61 -0.30 -13.51
N GLN A 25 -2.02 -0.20 -14.79
CA GLN A 25 -3.19 -0.89 -15.32
C GLN A 25 -2.91 -2.37 -15.61
N ASN A 26 -1.72 -2.67 -16.11
CA ASN A 26 -1.30 -4.03 -16.44
C ASN A 26 0.21 -4.18 -16.25
N ALA A 27 0.61 -4.67 -15.08
CA ALA A 27 2.00 -4.93 -14.75
C ALA A 27 2.65 -6.04 -15.61
N ARG A 28 1.85 -6.81 -16.39
CA ARG A 28 2.33 -7.86 -17.30
C ARG A 28 2.44 -7.42 -18.75
N ILE A 29 2.22 -6.13 -19.06
CA ILE A 29 2.38 -5.60 -20.41
C ILE A 29 3.84 -5.79 -20.86
N THR A 30 4.04 -6.26 -22.09
CA THR A 30 5.39 -6.43 -22.63
C THR A 30 5.99 -5.07 -23.00
N PHE A 31 7.32 -4.96 -22.98
CA PHE A 31 8.00 -3.72 -23.42
C PHE A 31 7.75 -3.40 -24.90
N ALA A 32 7.52 -4.42 -25.73
CA ALA A 32 7.13 -4.23 -27.14
C ALA A 32 5.73 -3.60 -27.26
N GLU A 33 4.76 -4.07 -26.48
CA GLU A 33 3.42 -3.49 -26.44
C GLU A 33 3.43 -2.07 -25.85
N LEU A 34 4.18 -1.87 -24.80
CA LEU A 34 4.36 -0.57 -24.15
C LEU A 34 5.01 0.42 -25.13
N GLY A 35 6.03 0.00 -25.88
CA GLY A 35 6.67 0.78 -26.92
C GLY A 35 5.69 1.25 -27.98
N ARG A 36 4.83 0.36 -28.47
CA ARG A 36 3.76 0.72 -29.43
C ARG A 36 2.80 1.77 -28.86
N LYS A 37 2.44 1.65 -27.55
CA LYS A 37 1.54 2.61 -26.90
C LYS A 37 2.14 4.01 -26.74
N VAL A 38 3.45 4.10 -26.51
CA VAL A 38 4.12 5.38 -26.23
C VAL A 38 4.96 5.92 -27.38
N GLY A 39 5.04 5.18 -28.50
CA GLY A 39 5.81 5.59 -29.68
C GLY A 39 7.31 5.45 -29.52
N LEU A 40 7.80 4.42 -28.78
CA LEU A 40 9.21 4.18 -28.55
C LEU A 40 9.62 2.76 -28.96
N SER A 41 10.92 2.56 -29.20
CA SER A 41 11.51 1.24 -29.37
C SER A 41 11.52 0.47 -28.05
N THR A 42 11.55 -0.87 -28.12
CA THR A 42 11.63 -1.75 -26.95
C THR A 42 12.81 -1.44 -26.02
N PRO A 43 14.05 -1.21 -26.52
CA PRO A 43 15.17 -0.81 -25.69
C PRO A 43 14.95 0.53 -24.98
N ALA A 44 14.36 1.52 -25.67
CA ALA A 44 14.09 2.83 -25.08
C ALA A 44 13.03 2.76 -23.97
N VAL A 45 12.05 1.86 -24.11
CA VAL A 45 11.08 1.59 -23.03
C VAL A 45 11.75 0.91 -21.86
N ALA A 46 12.56 -0.12 -22.11
CA ALA A 46 13.27 -0.85 -21.05
C ALA A 46 14.14 0.10 -20.21
N GLU A 47 14.90 0.99 -20.84
CA GLU A 47 15.71 2.01 -20.17
C GLU A 47 14.87 2.94 -19.30
N ARG A 48 13.70 3.40 -19.79
CA ARG A 48 12.83 4.28 -19.02
C ARG A 48 12.19 3.56 -17.82
N VAL A 49 11.76 2.31 -18.00
CA VAL A 49 11.22 1.50 -16.90
C VAL A 49 12.29 1.31 -15.83
N HIS A 50 13.51 0.96 -16.22
CA HIS A 50 14.63 0.80 -15.31
C HIS A 50 14.90 2.07 -14.48
N ARG A 51 14.88 3.26 -15.11
CA ARG A 51 15.02 4.53 -14.39
C ARG A 51 13.88 4.77 -13.39
N LEU A 52 12.63 4.39 -13.73
CA LEU A 52 11.50 4.50 -12.81
C LEU A 52 11.64 3.55 -11.61
N GLU A 53 12.25 2.39 -11.80
CA GLU A 53 12.57 1.43 -10.73
C GLU A 53 13.73 1.94 -9.87
N GLU A 54 14.84 2.38 -10.47
CA GLU A 54 16.00 2.93 -9.75
C GLU A 54 15.68 4.17 -8.94
N SER A 55 14.80 5.04 -9.46
CA SER A 55 14.32 6.22 -8.73
C SER A 55 13.35 5.90 -7.59
N GLY A 56 12.91 4.63 -7.46
CA GLY A 56 11.94 4.21 -6.47
C GLY A 56 10.50 4.68 -6.73
N ILE A 57 10.20 5.21 -7.92
CA ILE A 57 8.83 5.53 -8.34
C ILE A 57 8.04 4.23 -8.54
N ILE A 58 8.65 3.25 -9.19
CA ILE A 58 8.12 1.88 -9.22
C ILE A 58 8.80 1.12 -8.09
N THR A 59 8.03 0.74 -7.09
CA THR A 59 8.51 0.03 -5.89
C THR A 59 8.39 -1.49 -6.00
N GLY A 60 7.75 -1.98 -7.06
CA GLY A 60 7.57 -3.41 -7.32
C GLY A 60 6.35 -3.72 -8.16
N TYR A 61 6.19 -5.00 -8.47
CA TYR A 61 5.08 -5.56 -9.24
C TYR A 61 4.44 -6.68 -8.44
N HIS A 62 3.15 -6.58 -8.17
CA HIS A 62 2.44 -7.53 -7.32
C HIS A 62 1.16 -8.02 -8.01
N ALA A 63 0.86 -9.30 -7.84
CA ALA A 63 -0.43 -9.83 -8.20
C ALA A 63 -1.50 -9.33 -7.21
N ALA A 64 -2.61 -8.81 -7.71
CA ALA A 64 -3.79 -8.57 -6.90
C ALA A 64 -4.45 -9.93 -6.62
N VAL A 65 -4.62 -10.26 -5.33
CA VAL A 65 -5.22 -11.50 -4.88
C VAL A 65 -6.49 -11.17 -4.10
N ASP A 66 -7.58 -11.86 -4.42
CA ASP A 66 -8.83 -11.78 -3.65
C ASP A 66 -8.75 -12.74 -2.45
N PRO A 67 -8.65 -12.22 -1.20
CA PRO A 67 -8.55 -13.07 -0.01
C PRO A 67 -9.76 -13.97 0.18
N SER A 68 -10.94 -13.55 -0.28
CA SER A 68 -12.18 -14.33 -0.14
C SER A 68 -12.09 -15.64 -0.92
N ARG A 69 -11.40 -15.65 -2.05
CA ARG A 69 -11.15 -16.87 -2.86
C ARG A 69 -10.17 -17.84 -2.19
N LEU A 70 -9.42 -17.35 -1.19
CA LEU A 70 -8.54 -18.17 -0.35
C LEU A 70 -9.21 -18.57 0.98
N GLY A 71 -10.53 -18.33 1.13
CA GLY A 71 -11.30 -18.63 2.32
C GLY A 71 -11.23 -17.58 3.42
N MET A 72 -10.53 -16.45 3.22
CA MET A 72 -10.45 -15.34 4.17
C MET A 72 -11.60 -14.36 3.91
N ILE A 73 -12.79 -14.74 4.34
CA ILE A 73 -14.05 -14.08 3.94
C ILE A 73 -14.43 -12.85 4.77
N VAL A 74 -13.76 -12.62 5.90
CA VAL A 74 -14.03 -11.49 6.77
C VAL A 74 -12.86 -10.53 6.74
N ARG A 75 -13.05 -9.34 6.15
CA ARG A 75 -12.07 -8.24 6.16
C ARG A 75 -12.39 -7.30 7.32
N VAL A 76 -11.38 -6.90 8.06
CA VAL A 76 -11.52 -6.00 9.20
C VAL A 76 -10.47 -4.91 9.20
N ILE A 77 -10.83 -3.77 9.79
CA ILE A 77 -9.90 -2.71 10.18
C ILE A 77 -9.75 -2.77 11.69
N VAL A 78 -8.53 -3.03 12.15
CA VAL A 78 -8.20 -3.04 13.57
C VAL A 78 -7.37 -1.81 13.91
N ARG A 79 -7.81 -1.07 14.90
CA ARG A 79 -7.10 0.06 15.49
C ARG A 79 -6.51 -0.39 16.81
N LEU A 80 -5.24 -0.11 17.05
CA LEU A 80 -4.53 -0.49 18.26
C LEU A 80 -3.97 0.76 18.93
N THR A 81 -4.34 0.96 20.20
CA THR A 81 -3.83 2.04 21.03
C THR A 81 -2.83 1.46 22.04
N ILE A 82 -1.60 1.93 21.98
CA ILE A 82 -0.52 1.56 22.90
C ILE A 82 -0.38 2.64 23.96
N ARG A 83 -0.43 2.24 25.23
CA ARG A 83 -0.09 3.12 26.34
C ARG A 83 1.31 2.75 26.84
N GLY A 84 2.22 3.72 26.78
CA GLY A 84 3.60 3.51 27.24
C GLY A 84 4.63 4.05 26.25
N GLY A 85 5.92 3.78 26.53
CA GLY A 85 7.05 4.29 25.75
C GLY A 85 7.46 3.36 24.60
N ASP A 86 8.66 3.64 24.04
CA ASP A 86 9.18 2.97 22.84
C ASP A 86 9.30 1.44 22.95
N LEU A 87 9.52 0.92 24.17
CA LEU A 87 9.61 -0.53 24.40
C LEU A 87 8.28 -1.23 24.10
N GLN A 88 7.16 -0.65 24.56
CA GLN A 88 5.82 -1.19 24.30
C GLN A 88 5.47 -1.10 22.82
N VAL A 89 5.83 -0.01 22.15
CA VAL A 89 5.66 0.14 20.70
C VAL A 89 6.47 -0.91 19.95
N SER A 90 7.72 -1.16 20.33
CA SER A 90 8.58 -2.17 19.71
C SER A 90 8.02 -3.58 19.87
N ARG A 91 7.50 -3.91 21.06
CA ARG A 91 6.81 -5.20 21.33
C ARG A 91 5.56 -5.36 20.46
N ALA A 92 4.75 -4.31 20.33
CA ALA A 92 3.57 -4.33 19.47
C ALA A 92 3.94 -4.54 17.99
N VAL A 93 4.98 -3.87 17.49
CA VAL A 93 5.47 -4.06 16.12
C VAL A 93 5.92 -5.50 15.89
N ALA A 94 6.66 -6.11 16.84
CA ALA A 94 7.06 -7.51 16.73
C ALA A 94 5.84 -8.43 16.70
N ALA A 95 4.90 -8.26 17.63
CA ALA A 95 3.67 -9.06 17.67
C ALA A 95 2.84 -8.94 16.39
N ILE A 96 2.68 -7.72 15.84
CA ILE A 96 1.91 -7.48 14.62
C ILE A 96 2.57 -8.18 13.41
N ARG A 97 3.90 -8.17 13.31
CA ARG A 97 4.64 -8.83 12.21
C ARG A 97 4.42 -10.34 12.16
N ASP A 98 4.17 -10.96 13.31
CA ASP A 98 3.95 -12.40 13.43
C ASP A 98 2.48 -12.80 13.21
N LEU A 99 1.59 -11.85 12.84
CA LEU A 99 0.18 -12.09 12.55
C LEU A 99 -0.05 -12.26 11.05
N PRO A 100 -0.20 -13.49 10.53
CA PRO A 100 -0.40 -13.71 9.08
C PRO A 100 -1.72 -13.15 8.56
N GLU A 101 -2.68 -12.90 9.43
CA GLU A 101 -3.98 -12.28 9.10
C GLU A 101 -3.81 -10.80 8.70
N VAL A 102 -2.78 -10.12 9.23
CA VAL A 102 -2.52 -8.71 8.98
C VAL A 102 -1.84 -8.52 7.63
N THR A 103 -2.57 -7.95 6.69
CA THR A 103 -2.07 -7.71 5.33
C THR A 103 -1.45 -6.32 5.16
N ARG A 104 -1.84 -5.36 6.02
CA ARG A 104 -1.27 -4.02 6.04
C ARG A 104 -1.32 -3.44 7.44
N CYS A 105 -0.28 -2.71 7.82
CA CYS A 105 -0.22 -2.00 9.10
C CYS A 105 0.42 -0.64 8.92
N HIS A 106 -0.23 0.39 9.45
CA HIS A 106 0.28 1.76 9.48
C HIS A 106 0.47 2.20 10.92
N ARG A 107 1.62 2.81 11.23
CA ARG A 107 1.78 3.62 12.42
C ARG A 107 1.20 4.99 12.13
N VAL A 108 0.29 5.46 12.97
CA VAL A 108 -0.46 6.70 12.76
C VAL A 108 -0.24 7.69 13.91
N THR A 109 -0.57 8.95 13.68
CA THR A 109 -0.67 9.98 14.70
C THR A 109 -2.12 10.07 15.17
N GLY A 110 -2.34 10.56 16.39
CA GLY A 110 -3.68 10.68 17.00
C GLY A 110 -3.84 9.74 18.18
N ASP A 111 -5.08 9.34 18.47
CA ASP A 111 -5.41 8.52 19.63
C ASP A 111 -4.98 7.06 19.46
N GLU A 112 -5.01 6.57 18.23
CA GLU A 112 -4.52 5.25 17.87
C GLU A 112 -3.02 5.28 17.57
N SER A 113 -2.33 4.19 17.89
CA SER A 113 -0.91 4.01 17.58
C SER A 113 -0.71 3.32 16.23
N PHE A 114 -1.61 2.38 15.90
CA PHE A 114 -1.59 1.60 14.65
C PHE A 114 -2.99 1.42 14.08
N VAL A 115 -3.09 1.43 12.76
CA VAL A 115 -4.27 1.03 12.00
C VAL A 115 -3.85 -0.11 11.07
N MET A 116 -4.57 -1.23 11.14
CA MET A 116 -4.26 -2.46 10.44
C MET A 116 -5.43 -2.92 9.59
N GLU A 117 -5.13 -3.44 8.40
CA GLU A 117 -6.06 -4.25 7.63
C GLU A 117 -5.74 -5.73 7.88
N ALA A 118 -6.77 -6.50 8.20
CA ALA A 118 -6.63 -7.95 8.39
C ALA A 118 -7.76 -8.71 7.69
N ASN A 119 -7.46 -9.94 7.31
CA ASN A 119 -8.43 -10.86 6.73
C ASN A 119 -8.45 -12.14 7.54
N VAL A 120 -9.64 -12.60 7.88
CA VAL A 120 -9.85 -13.82 8.70
C VAL A 120 -10.91 -14.72 8.07
N VAL A 121 -10.85 -16.01 8.40
CA VAL A 121 -11.76 -17.00 7.83
C VAL A 121 -13.14 -17.04 8.50
N SER A 122 -13.28 -16.48 9.71
CA SER A 122 -14.54 -16.48 10.47
C SER A 122 -14.51 -15.45 11.60
N ILE A 123 -15.67 -15.18 12.20
CA ILE A 123 -15.80 -14.33 13.40
C ILE A 123 -15.05 -14.92 14.60
N ARG A 124 -15.05 -16.26 14.77
CA ARG A 124 -14.26 -16.91 15.82
C ARG A 124 -12.75 -16.71 15.62
N HIS A 125 -12.29 -16.72 14.37
CA HIS A 125 -10.89 -16.40 14.06
C HIS A 125 -10.58 -14.93 14.35
N LEU A 126 -11.52 -14.01 14.10
CA LEU A 126 -11.40 -12.61 14.47
C LEU A 126 -11.24 -12.43 15.98
N GLU A 127 -12.05 -13.12 16.78
CA GLU A 127 -11.96 -13.10 18.24
C GLU A 127 -10.54 -13.50 18.70
N ALA A 128 -10.01 -14.60 18.19
CA ALA A 128 -8.65 -15.04 18.50
C ALA A 128 -7.56 -14.04 18.07
N LEU A 129 -7.75 -13.33 16.97
CA LEU A 129 -6.85 -12.25 16.53
C LEU A 129 -6.88 -11.06 17.50
N ILE A 130 -8.08 -10.65 17.93
CA ILE A 130 -8.29 -9.56 18.88
C ILE A 130 -7.65 -9.90 20.22
N ASP A 131 -7.81 -11.12 20.73
CA ASP A 131 -7.22 -11.58 21.98
C ASP A 131 -5.68 -11.50 21.94
N ARG A 132 -5.07 -11.91 20.84
CA ARG A 132 -3.60 -11.79 20.65
C ARG A 132 -3.14 -10.35 20.67
N LEU A 133 -3.86 -9.44 20.01
CA LEU A 133 -3.56 -8.02 19.99
C LEU A 133 -3.84 -7.36 21.34
N GLY A 134 -4.84 -7.83 22.09
CA GLY A 134 -5.17 -7.37 23.44
C GLY A 134 -4.03 -7.50 24.44
N GLY A 135 -3.10 -8.44 24.21
CA GLY A 135 -1.87 -8.61 25.00
C GLY A 135 -0.85 -7.47 24.85
N VAL A 136 -0.98 -6.63 23.81
CA VAL A 136 -0.03 -5.52 23.54
C VAL A 136 -0.67 -4.14 23.60
N GLY A 137 -2.00 -4.03 23.57
CA GLY A 137 -2.69 -2.74 23.67
C GLY A 137 -4.22 -2.86 23.58
N ALA A 138 -4.90 -1.73 23.70
CA ALA A 138 -6.35 -1.66 23.54
C ALA A 138 -6.71 -1.68 22.04
N THR A 139 -7.69 -2.51 21.66
CA THR A 139 -8.13 -2.67 20.27
C THR A 139 -9.53 -2.13 20.05
N SER A 140 -9.76 -1.56 18.86
CA SER A 140 -11.09 -1.26 18.32
C SER A 140 -11.15 -1.84 16.91
N THR A 141 -12.19 -2.61 16.60
CA THR A 141 -12.30 -3.35 15.35
C THR A 141 -13.57 -2.99 14.60
N SER A 142 -13.45 -2.77 13.30
CA SER A 142 -14.58 -2.56 12.38
C SER A 142 -14.54 -3.61 11.28
N THR A 143 -15.67 -4.28 11.03
CA THR A 143 -15.82 -5.15 9.87
C THR A 143 -16.05 -4.31 8.61
N VAL A 144 -15.31 -4.61 7.55
CA VAL A 144 -15.48 -3.96 6.25
C VAL A 144 -16.71 -4.54 5.56
N LEU A 145 -17.71 -3.70 5.32
CA LEU A 145 -18.93 -4.11 4.61
C LEU A 145 -18.73 -4.09 3.09
N SER A 146 -18.02 -3.09 2.59
CA SER A 146 -17.67 -2.95 1.18
C SER A 146 -16.44 -2.05 1.02
N THR A 147 -15.77 -2.14 -0.12
CA THR A 147 -14.63 -1.29 -0.48
C THR A 147 -14.96 -0.56 -1.79
N PRO A 148 -15.62 0.60 -1.74
CA PRO A 148 -16.03 1.35 -2.95
C PRO A 148 -14.84 1.78 -3.83
N VAL A 149 -13.66 1.91 -3.24
CA VAL A 149 -12.40 2.21 -3.95
C VAL A 149 -11.32 1.28 -3.42
N GLU A 150 -10.99 0.21 -4.15
CA GLU A 150 -9.94 -0.71 -3.72
C GLU A 150 -8.55 -0.14 -3.96
N GLN A 151 -8.27 0.21 -5.21
CA GLN A 151 -7.00 0.82 -5.58
C GLN A 151 -7.21 1.76 -6.77
N ARG A 152 -6.71 2.97 -6.65
CA ARG A 152 -6.74 3.96 -7.72
C ARG A 152 -5.33 4.12 -8.29
N ILE A 153 -5.24 4.12 -9.62
CA ILE A 153 -3.96 4.41 -10.29
C ILE A 153 -3.65 5.91 -10.20
N PHE A 154 -2.37 6.24 -10.09
CA PHE A 154 -1.90 7.63 -10.15
C PHE A 154 -1.83 8.06 -11.61
N ARG A 155 -2.57 9.14 -11.96
CA ARG A 155 -2.56 9.74 -13.30
C ARG A 155 -1.98 11.14 -13.24
N ARG A 156 -1.23 11.50 -14.27
CA ARG A 156 -0.60 12.81 -14.36
C ARG A 156 -1.56 13.96 -14.08
N LYS A 157 -2.68 14.01 -14.81
CA LYS A 157 -3.68 15.09 -14.66
C LYS A 157 -4.24 15.22 -13.24
N GLU A 158 -4.43 14.09 -12.56
CA GLU A 158 -4.96 14.08 -11.19
C GLU A 158 -3.92 14.62 -10.20
N ILE A 159 -2.64 14.26 -10.37
CA ILE A 159 -1.55 14.74 -9.52
C ILE A 159 -1.33 16.24 -9.74
N GLU A 160 -1.28 16.73 -10.99
CA GLU A 160 -1.15 18.15 -11.31
C GLU A 160 -2.29 18.97 -10.66
N LEU A 161 -3.55 18.50 -10.75
CA LEU A 161 -4.69 19.16 -10.11
C LEU A 161 -4.60 19.22 -8.58
N LEU A 162 -3.93 18.26 -7.94
CA LEU A 162 -3.75 18.22 -6.48
C LEU A 162 -2.59 19.13 -6.04
N THR A 163 -1.54 19.24 -6.86
CA THR A 163 -0.36 20.08 -6.57
C THR A 163 -0.60 21.57 -6.84
N ASP A 164 -1.40 21.92 -7.86
CA ASP A 164 -1.73 23.30 -8.19
C ASP A 164 -2.68 23.99 -7.18
N ARG A 165 -3.25 23.22 -6.25
CA ARG A 165 -4.18 23.73 -5.23
C ARG A 165 -3.51 24.05 -3.88
N HIS A 166 -2.21 23.90 -3.78
CA HIS A 166 -1.39 24.14 -2.58
C HIS A 166 -0.19 25.01 -2.89
#